data_3761898670cdcb96017464897bbdceef
#
_entry.id   3761898670cdcb96017464897bbdceef
#
_cell.length_a   1.000
_cell.length_b   1.000
_cell.length_c   1.000
_cell.angle_alpha   90.00
_cell.angle_beta   90.00
_cell.angle_gamma   90.00
#
_symmetry.space_group_name_H-M   'P 1'
#
loop_
_entity.id
_entity.type
_entity.pdbx_description
1 polymer ?
#
loop_
_entity_poly.entity_id
_entity_poly.type
_entity_poly.pdbx_seq_one_letter_code
_entity_poly.pdbx_strand_id
1 'polypeptide(L)'
;MSFLENIKRKSGKKWIIFYSFFLTNILTIIGIIILLEPYWLDINYYAPHYIGVKLNLVLLIFLILLIPLIYGSILLITFLKEILRKGLINPSKTHKFLPLIFILIYNFLITLLLYLIQDYSKLILQRLEFRLIPIFLIISVILILLIYPIQKYGPELKKYLSEKKIPSKSKASIILTLITGMNFIIFAYPLINPPASVIYGDLPPKPDIIGHRGGAQLGPENTIEVADVALDYDIVGWEVDIAISKDGIPFLMHDETLTRTTDVEEVFPERKDERADAFEWKELRKLDAGSWYVDDDPWGLIEKGLITEKQADSYKGAKIPSFEEVLNFTREKDLILDFDVQAPPEDHPFHEDFIEILFYMTLNLIEKLNKIMIPTISDEWLDLIEENNASKIWTYENYDNTGDDYSNAEYRRKYRDHFPIMVYTINSIERFSQLWCLGVKWVKTDSPHKFADISEPIWYMQLEHYILLWIIVYIAAGTSLLIIRFKIKNERSP
;
A
#
# COMPACT_ATOMS: atom_id res chain seq x y z
N MET A 1 16.78 35.98 -40.79
CA MET A 1 15.62 35.21 -40.32
C MET A 1 14.50 36.19 -39.99
N SER A 2 13.34 36.09 -40.66
CA SER A 2 12.29 37.08 -40.48
C SER A 2 11.60 36.92 -39.10
N PHE A 3 11.08 38.04 -38.56
CA PHE A 3 10.29 38.10 -37.33
C PHE A 3 9.18 37.03 -37.31
N LEU A 4 8.55 36.79 -38.43
CA LEU A 4 7.53 35.76 -38.66
C LEU A 4 8.07 34.32 -38.52
N GLU A 5 9.32 34.04 -38.94
CA GLU A 5 9.95 32.73 -38.78
C GLU A 5 10.28 32.47 -37.32
N ASN A 6 10.66 33.48 -36.55
CA ASN A 6 10.92 33.38 -35.09
C ASN A 6 9.66 33.12 -34.28
N ILE A 7 8.51 33.73 -34.64
CA ILE A 7 7.21 33.49 -34.00
C ILE A 7 6.71 32.08 -34.32
N LYS A 8 6.86 31.61 -35.54
CA LYS A 8 6.45 30.29 -36.00
C LYS A 8 7.31 29.20 -35.36
N ARG A 9 8.62 29.42 -35.21
CA ARG A 9 9.54 28.52 -34.49
C ARG A 9 9.21 28.41 -33.00
N LYS A 10 8.76 29.52 -32.35
CA LYS A 10 8.23 29.52 -30.97
C LYS A 10 6.94 28.75 -30.85
N SER A 11 6.04 28.80 -31.85
CA SER A 11 4.79 28.04 -31.83
C SER A 11 5.02 26.53 -31.91
N GLY A 12 5.98 26.07 -32.70
CA GLY A 12 6.34 24.65 -32.80
C GLY A 12 6.86 24.05 -31.48
N LYS A 13 7.72 24.78 -30.74
CA LYS A 13 8.26 24.34 -29.46
C LYS A 13 7.17 24.11 -28.39
N LYS A 14 6.09 24.90 -28.41
CA LYS A 14 4.98 24.73 -27.45
C LYS A 14 4.28 23.39 -27.62
N TRP A 15 4.12 22.90 -28.85
CA TRP A 15 3.46 21.62 -29.11
C TRP A 15 4.31 20.42 -28.73
N ILE A 16 5.64 20.49 -28.88
CA ILE A 16 6.53 19.45 -28.35
C ILE A 16 6.41 19.38 -26.84
N ILE A 17 6.49 20.52 -26.14
CA ILE A 17 6.34 20.57 -24.69
C ILE A 17 4.98 19.99 -24.27
N PHE A 18 3.92 20.34 -24.99
CA PHE A 18 2.57 19.84 -24.71
C PHE A 18 2.47 18.32 -24.88
N TYR A 19 2.99 17.76 -25.99
CA TYR A 19 2.94 16.31 -26.21
C TYR A 19 3.90 15.54 -25.29
N SER A 20 5.05 16.13 -24.94
CA SER A 20 5.92 15.56 -23.91
C SER A 20 5.22 15.52 -22.56
N PHE A 21 4.54 16.60 -22.17
CA PHE A 21 3.73 16.62 -20.94
C PHE A 21 2.60 15.58 -20.97
N PHE A 22 1.90 15.46 -22.09
CA PHE A 22 0.86 14.45 -22.29
C PHE A 22 1.41 13.04 -22.09
N LEU A 23 2.54 12.69 -22.75
CA LEU A 23 3.18 11.37 -22.58
C LEU A 23 3.68 11.14 -21.17
N THR A 24 4.30 12.15 -20.55
CA THR A 24 4.74 12.05 -19.14
C THR A 24 3.55 11.78 -18.21
N ASN A 25 2.42 12.42 -18.42
CA ASN A 25 1.20 12.17 -17.66
C ASN A 25 0.72 10.72 -17.81
N ILE A 26 0.65 10.19 -19.03
CA ILE A 26 0.24 8.80 -19.26
C ILE A 26 1.26 7.81 -18.62
N LEU A 27 2.56 8.06 -18.77
CA LEU A 27 3.59 7.23 -18.16
C LEU A 27 3.55 7.29 -16.62
N THR A 28 3.18 8.44 -16.04
CA THR A 28 2.97 8.57 -14.59
C THR A 28 1.81 7.69 -14.13
N ILE A 29 0.69 7.68 -14.86
CA ILE A 29 -0.46 6.83 -14.55
C ILE A 29 -0.08 5.34 -14.64
N ILE A 30 0.62 4.94 -15.71
CA ILE A 30 1.14 3.57 -15.85
C ILE A 30 2.08 3.23 -14.68
N GLY A 31 2.95 4.16 -14.29
CA GLY A 31 3.84 4.00 -13.13
C GLY A 31 3.08 3.78 -11.82
N ILE A 32 1.97 4.50 -11.59
CA ILE A 32 1.10 4.30 -10.42
C ILE A 32 0.51 2.88 -10.44
N ILE A 33 -0.01 2.42 -11.58
CA ILE A 33 -0.56 1.07 -11.69
C ILE A 33 0.50 0.00 -11.43
N ILE A 34 1.73 0.17 -11.94
CA ILE A 34 2.86 -0.74 -11.68
C ILE A 34 3.24 -0.74 -10.18
N LEU A 35 3.16 0.41 -9.51
CA LEU A 35 3.42 0.49 -8.07
C LEU A 35 2.38 -0.27 -7.23
N LEU A 36 1.18 -0.51 -7.78
CA LEU A 36 0.13 -1.33 -7.19
C LEU A 36 0.30 -2.84 -7.47
N GLU A 37 1.37 -3.27 -8.11
CA GLU A 37 1.57 -4.67 -8.55
C GLU A 37 1.32 -5.71 -7.45
N PRO A 38 1.75 -5.59 -6.19
CA PRO A 38 1.45 -6.59 -5.16
C PRO A 38 -0.03 -6.72 -4.80
N TYR A 39 -0.81 -5.70 -5.14
CA TYR A 39 -2.26 -5.67 -4.89
C TYR A 39 -3.07 -5.99 -6.15
N TRP A 40 -2.44 -6.39 -7.26
CA TRP A 40 -3.16 -6.73 -8.47
C TRP A 40 -4.08 -7.93 -8.29
N LEU A 41 -3.65 -8.90 -7.48
CA LEU A 41 -4.50 -10.06 -7.15
C LEU A 41 -5.71 -9.62 -6.32
N ASP A 42 -5.48 -8.80 -5.28
CA ASP A 42 -6.55 -8.25 -4.45
C ASP A 42 -7.52 -7.41 -5.29
N ILE A 43 -7.01 -6.51 -6.13
CA ILE A 43 -7.83 -5.68 -7.02
C ILE A 43 -8.65 -6.54 -7.98
N ASN A 44 -8.05 -7.60 -8.54
CA ASN A 44 -8.71 -8.50 -9.47
C ASN A 44 -9.68 -9.47 -8.78
N TYR A 45 -9.56 -9.67 -7.48
CA TYR A 45 -10.48 -10.46 -6.68
C TYR A 45 -11.69 -9.64 -6.22
N TYR A 46 -11.44 -8.51 -5.54
CA TYR A 46 -12.51 -7.70 -4.94
C TYR A 46 -13.29 -6.86 -5.96
N ALA A 47 -12.63 -6.26 -6.95
CA ALA A 47 -13.31 -5.40 -7.90
C ALA A 47 -14.40 -6.12 -8.75
N PRO A 48 -14.17 -7.33 -9.27
CA PRO A 48 -15.21 -8.12 -9.94
C PRO A 48 -16.39 -8.47 -9.04
N HIS A 49 -16.17 -8.69 -7.76
CA HIS A 49 -17.23 -8.97 -6.79
C HIS A 49 -18.24 -7.81 -6.71
N TYR A 50 -17.76 -6.54 -6.69
CA TYR A 50 -18.62 -5.36 -6.72
C TYR A 50 -19.26 -5.09 -8.09
N ILE A 51 -18.62 -5.51 -9.18
CA ILE A 51 -19.07 -5.25 -10.57
C ILE A 51 -19.91 -6.40 -11.11
N GLY A 52 -19.87 -7.58 -10.48
CA GLY A 52 -20.61 -8.78 -10.91
C GLY A 52 -20.03 -9.48 -12.16
N VAL A 53 -18.81 -9.16 -12.55
CA VAL A 53 -18.17 -9.73 -13.76
C VAL A 53 -16.76 -10.21 -13.44
N LYS A 54 -16.45 -11.49 -13.68
CA LYS A 54 -15.07 -12.04 -13.57
C LYS A 54 -14.21 -11.44 -14.71
N LEU A 55 -13.38 -10.46 -14.39
CA LEU A 55 -12.54 -9.73 -15.36
C LEU A 55 -11.18 -9.38 -14.73
N ASN A 56 -10.10 -9.57 -15.47
CA ASN A 56 -8.80 -9.02 -15.05
C ASN A 56 -8.80 -7.51 -15.28
N LEU A 57 -9.20 -6.76 -14.24
CA LEU A 57 -9.37 -5.32 -14.29
C LEU A 57 -8.03 -4.61 -14.53
N VAL A 58 -6.95 -5.08 -13.91
CA VAL A 58 -5.61 -4.49 -14.06
C VAL A 58 -5.13 -4.60 -15.50
N LEU A 59 -5.27 -5.79 -16.12
CA LEU A 59 -4.93 -5.99 -17.53
C LEU A 59 -5.77 -5.09 -18.45
N LEU A 60 -7.07 -4.96 -18.17
CA LEU A 60 -7.95 -4.07 -18.94
C LEU A 60 -7.48 -2.61 -18.87
N ILE A 61 -7.11 -2.12 -17.68
CA ILE A 61 -6.59 -0.77 -17.50
C ILE A 61 -5.30 -0.57 -18.30
N PHE A 62 -4.36 -1.53 -18.28
CA PHE A 62 -3.15 -1.45 -19.11
C PHE A 62 -3.45 -1.37 -20.59
N LEU A 63 -4.34 -2.22 -21.11
CA LEU A 63 -4.73 -2.20 -22.53
C LEU A 63 -5.35 -0.87 -22.93
N ILE A 64 -6.20 -0.29 -22.08
CA ILE A 64 -6.81 1.01 -22.31
C ILE A 64 -5.76 2.14 -22.30
N LEU A 65 -4.74 2.09 -21.42
CA LEU A 65 -3.67 3.07 -21.35
C LEU A 65 -2.69 3.00 -22.53
N LEU A 66 -2.58 1.85 -23.21
CA LEU A 66 -1.76 1.75 -24.44
C LEU A 66 -2.27 2.67 -25.58
N ILE A 67 -3.57 2.93 -25.65
CA ILE A 67 -4.17 3.75 -26.70
C ILE A 67 -3.59 5.18 -26.69
N PRO A 68 -3.68 5.97 -25.59
CA PRO A 68 -3.12 7.31 -25.52
C PRO A 68 -1.59 7.30 -25.55
N LEU A 69 -0.92 6.26 -25.05
CA LEU A 69 0.53 6.11 -25.09
C LEU A 69 1.02 6.00 -26.53
N ILE A 70 0.45 5.11 -27.33
CA ILE A 70 0.80 4.92 -28.76
C ILE A 70 0.47 6.17 -29.53
N TYR A 71 -0.72 6.73 -29.34
CA TYR A 71 -1.16 7.95 -30.02
C TYR A 71 -0.23 9.13 -29.74
N GLY A 72 0.11 9.38 -28.47
CA GLY A 72 1.00 10.46 -28.07
C GLY A 72 2.43 10.28 -28.59
N SER A 73 2.93 9.04 -28.62
CA SER A 73 4.24 8.71 -29.18
C SER A 73 4.31 8.99 -30.68
N ILE A 74 3.27 8.58 -31.43
CA ILE A 74 3.18 8.86 -32.88
C ILE A 74 3.13 10.37 -33.12
N LEU A 75 2.33 11.10 -32.35
CA LEU A 75 2.26 12.56 -32.45
C LEU A 75 3.60 13.21 -32.21
N LEU A 76 4.27 12.86 -31.09
CA LEU A 76 5.56 13.45 -30.72
C LEU A 76 6.62 13.19 -31.80
N ILE A 77 6.73 11.96 -32.29
CA ILE A 77 7.68 11.57 -33.34
C ILE A 77 7.38 12.32 -34.64
N THR A 78 6.11 12.39 -35.03
CA THR A 78 5.68 13.08 -36.27
C THR A 78 6.03 14.56 -36.18
N PHE A 79 5.73 15.21 -35.07
CA PHE A 79 6.01 16.63 -34.90
C PHE A 79 7.50 16.92 -34.72
N LEU A 80 8.28 16.06 -34.10
CA LEU A 80 9.74 16.19 -34.10
C LEU A 80 10.31 16.13 -35.52
N LYS A 81 9.87 15.18 -36.36
CA LYS A 81 10.28 15.08 -37.75
C LYS A 81 9.90 16.32 -38.56
N GLU A 82 8.69 16.85 -38.38
CA GLU A 82 8.23 18.04 -39.08
C GLU A 82 8.99 19.30 -38.68
N ILE A 83 9.32 19.48 -37.39
CA ILE A 83 10.17 20.60 -36.94
C ILE A 83 11.55 20.53 -37.56
N LEU A 84 12.15 19.35 -37.63
CA LEU A 84 13.47 19.17 -38.21
C LEU A 84 13.45 19.45 -39.74
N ARG A 85 12.35 19.16 -40.45
CA ARG A 85 12.25 19.33 -41.90
C ARG A 85 11.77 20.72 -42.32
N LYS A 86 10.78 21.28 -41.65
CA LYS A 86 10.04 22.48 -42.13
C LYS A 86 10.08 23.66 -41.15
N GLY A 87 10.57 23.47 -39.95
CA GLY A 87 10.59 24.52 -38.92
C GLY A 87 9.22 25.00 -38.40
N LEU A 88 8.12 24.47 -38.93
CA LEU A 88 6.76 24.94 -38.70
C LEU A 88 5.83 23.79 -38.37
N ILE A 89 5.07 23.93 -37.29
CA ILE A 89 4.00 22.99 -36.93
C ILE A 89 2.74 23.74 -36.52
N ASN A 90 1.62 23.36 -37.12
CA ASN A 90 0.31 23.71 -36.64
C ASN A 90 -0.57 22.46 -36.62
N PRO A 91 -0.70 21.80 -35.45
CA PRO A 91 -1.50 20.59 -35.31
C PRO A 91 -2.96 20.86 -35.70
N SER A 92 -3.63 19.85 -36.28
CA SER A 92 -5.07 19.90 -36.52
C SER A 92 -5.85 20.16 -35.24
N LYS A 93 -7.10 20.58 -35.31
CA LYS A 93 -7.97 20.76 -34.14
C LYS A 93 -8.03 19.48 -33.28
N THR A 94 -8.20 18.32 -33.93
CA THR A 94 -8.23 17.02 -33.27
C THR A 94 -6.96 16.76 -32.44
N HIS A 95 -5.77 16.97 -33.01
CA HIS A 95 -4.50 16.74 -32.32
C HIS A 95 -4.22 17.76 -31.22
N LYS A 96 -4.94 18.89 -31.17
CA LYS A 96 -4.87 19.84 -30.05
C LYS A 96 -5.76 19.43 -28.88
N PHE A 97 -6.97 18.94 -29.16
CA PHE A 97 -7.98 18.70 -28.15
C PHE A 97 -7.98 17.26 -27.63
N LEU A 98 -7.73 16.25 -28.46
CA LEU A 98 -7.80 14.86 -28.08
C LEU A 98 -6.82 14.49 -26.93
N PRO A 99 -5.54 14.96 -26.92
CA PRO A 99 -4.66 14.76 -25.76
C PRO A 99 -5.18 15.40 -24.47
N LEU A 100 -5.84 16.55 -24.54
CA LEU A 100 -6.46 17.18 -23.35
C LEU A 100 -7.62 16.34 -22.83
N ILE A 101 -8.44 15.80 -23.72
CA ILE A 101 -9.54 14.91 -23.34
C ILE A 101 -8.98 13.66 -22.66
N PHE A 102 -7.93 13.06 -23.21
CA PHE A 102 -7.26 11.91 -22.58
C PHE A 102 -6.70 12.27 -21.20
N ILE A 103 -5.99 13.38 -21.05
CA ILE A 103 -5.50 13.84 -19.75
C ILE A 103 -6.65 13.94 -18.74
N LEU A 104 -7.75 14.60 -19.11
CA LEU A 104 -8.89 14.79 -18.19
C LEU A 104 -9.55 13.45 -17.81
N ILE A 105 -9.86 12.61 -18.81
CA ILE A 105 -10.53 11.33 -18.56
C ILE A 105 -9.65 10.41 -17.73
N TYR A 106 -8.38 10.22 -18.11
CA TYR A 106 -7.52 9.26 -17.42
C TYR A 106 -7.10 9.72 -16.02
N ASN A 107 -6.89 11.03 -15.80
CA ASN A 107 -6.67 11.52 -14.44
C ASN A 107 -7.93 11.41 -13.57
N PHE A 108 -9.11 11.61 -14.15
CA PHE A 108 -10.36 11.35 -13.44
C PHE A 108 -10.51 9.88 -13.09
N LEU A 109 -10.27 8.95 -14.04
CA LEU A 109 -10.38 7.52 -13.81
C LEU A 109 -9.37 7.01 -12.78
N ILE A 110 -8.11 7.47 -12.83
CA ILE A 110 -7.12 7.07 -11.82
C ILE A 110 -7.44 7.65 -10.45
N THR A 111 -7.94 8.89 -10.38
CA THR A 111 -8.38 9.48 -9.11
C THR A 111 -9.56 8.72 -8.53
N LEU A 112 -10.53 8.34 -9.38
CA LEU A 112 -11.66 7.51 -8.97
C LEU A 112 -11.19 6.13 -8.48
N LEU A 113 -10.28 5.48 -9.21
CA LEU A 113 -9.70 4.21 -8.80
C LEU A 113 -9.01 4.33 -7.44
N LEU A 114 -8.15 5.35 -7.26
CA LEU A 114 -7.46 5.60 -5.99
C LEU A 114 -8.42 5.93 -4.84
N TYR A 115 -9.56 6.56 -5.14
CA TYR A 115 -10.61 6.81 -4.15
C TYR A 115 -11.34 5.52 -3.77
N LEU A 116 -11.68 4.67 -4.74
CA LEU A 116 -12.33 3.38 -4.50
C LEU A 116 -11.42 2.41 -3.73
N ILE A 117 -10.11 2.55 -3.90
CA ILE A 117 -9.08 1.76 -3.19
C ILE A 117 -8.31 2.67 -2.21
N GLN A 118 -9.00 3.56 -1.50
CA GLN A 118 -8.36 4.58 -0.64
C GLN A 118 -7.43 3.96 0.42
N ASP A 119 -7.74 2.77 0.90
CA ASP A 119 -6.89 2.04 1.84
C ASP A 119 -5.53 1.65 1.23
N TYR A 120 -5.49 1.43 -0.10
CA TYR A 120 -4.24 1.17 -0.83
C TYR A 120 -3.48 2.45 -1.25
N SER A 121 -4.10 3.63 -1.16
CA SER A 121 -3.43 4.88 -1.52
C SER A 121 -2.25 5.20 -0.60
N LYS A 122 -2.34 4.86 0.68
CA LYS A 122 -1.26 4.94 1.66
C LYS A 122 -0.08 4.06 1.24
N LEU A 123 -0.36 2.87 0.73
CA LEU A 123 0.62 1.88 0.28
C LEU A 123 1.40 2.34 -0.96
N ILE A 124 0.75 3.07 -1.89
CA ILE A 124 1.42 3.70 -3.03
C ILE A 124 2.42 4.75 -2.53
N LEU A 125 2.05 5.58 -1.56
CA LEU A 125 2.94 6.57 -0.97
C LEU A 125 4.13 5.93 -0.26
N GLN A 126 3.92 4.84 0.46
CA GLN A 126 4.96 4.07 1.14
C GLN A 126 5.95 3.43 0.16
N ARG A 127 5.46 2.90 -0.97
CA ARG A 127 6.32 2.38 -2.05
C ARG A 127 7.04 3.47 -2.82
N LEU A 128 6.39 4.62 -3.04
CA LEU A 128 7.05 5.81 -3.55
C LEU A 128 8.18 6.23 -2.64
N GLU A 129 8.00 6.17 -1.32
CA GLU A 129 9.05 6.49 -0.35
C GLU A 129 10.30 5.64 -0.56
N PHE A 130 10.17 4.34 -0.78
CA PHE A 130 11.28 3.45 -1.10
C PHE A 130 12.05 3.87 -2.36
N ARG A 131 11.36 4.40 -3.37
CA ARG A 131 11.93 4.86 -4.64
C ARG A 131 12.24 6.36 -4.68
N LEU A 132 11.82 7.12 -3.66
CA LEU A 132 12.00 8.57 -3.62
C LEU A 132 13.47 8.98 -3.53
N ILE A 133 14.33 8.20 -2.86
CA ILE A 133 15.76 8.54 -2.75
C ILE A 133 16.41 8.75 -4.13
N PRO A 134 16.39 7.77 -5.07
CA PRO A 134 16.91 7.97 -6.41
C PRO A 134 16.18 9.09 -7.18
N ILE A 135 14.87 9.22 -7.02
CA ILE A 135 14.09 10.26 -7.69
C ILE A 135 14.50 11.65 -7.19
N PHE A 136 14.61 11.85 -5.88
CA PHE A 136 15.07 13.12 -5.32
C PHE A 136 16.52 13.44 -5.72
N LEU A 137 17.40 12.43 -5.79
CA LEU A 137 18.76 12.62 -6.28
C LEU A 137 18.77 13.11 -7.75
N ILE A 138 17.99 12.48 -8.62
CA ILE A 138 17.85 12.85 -10.03
C ILE A 138 17.25 14.25 -10.16
N ILE A 139 16.17 14.56 -9.46
CA ILE A 139 15.52 15.88 -9.48
C ILE A 139 16.50 16.95 -8.98
N SER A 140 17.25 16.67 -7.93
CA SER A 140 18.27 17.58 -7.39
C SER A 140 19.33 17.90 -8.43
N VAL A 141 19.87 16.88 -9.11
CA VAL A 141 20.83 17.06 -10.20
C VAL A 141 20.23 17.88 -11.35
N ILE A 142 19.00 17.57 -11.77
CA ILE A 142 18.31 18.32 -12.84
C ILE A 142 18.12 19.79 -12.45
N LEU A 143 17.65 20.07 -11.22
CA LEU A 143 17.44 21.44 -10.75
C LEU A 143 18.75 22.24 -10.70
N ILE A 144 19.84 21.60 -10.30
CA ILE A 144 21.17 22.22 -10.30
C ILE A 144 21.64 22.49 -11.73
N LEU A 145 21.48 21.53 -12.63
CA LEU A 145 21.83 21.72 -14.04
C LEU A 145 20.98 22.81 -14.72
N LEU A 146 19.72 23.03 -14.27
CA LEU A 146 18.86 24.09 -14.75
C LEU A 146 19.35 25.50 -14.36
N ILE A 147 20.15 25.64 -13.31
CA ILE A 147 20.74 26.93 -12.91
C ILE A 147 21.64 27.51 -14.03
N TYR A 148 22.34 26.64 -14.77
CA TYR A 148 23.18 27.07 -15.89
C TYR A 148 22.40 27.78 -17.02
N PRO A 149 21.34 27.20 -17.64
CA PRO A 149 20.58 27.91 -18.65
C PRO A 149 19.88 29.15 -18.09
N ILE A 150 19.45 29.15 -16.82
CA ILE A 150 18.85 30.32 -16.20
C ILE A 150 19.87 31.46 -16.09
N GLN A 151 21.13 31.18 -15.69
CA GLN A 151 22.18 32.20 -15.61
C GLN A 151 22.64 32.68 -17.01
N LYS A 152 22.73 31.76 -17.98
CA LYS A 152 23.16 32.08 -19.36
C LYS A 152 22.11 32.89 -20.12
N TYR A 153 20.85 32.54 -20.03
CA TYR A 153 19.76 33.15 -20.79
C TYR A 153 18.88 34.10 -19.94
N GLY A 154 19.14 34.20 -18.65
CA GLY A 154 18.41 35.07 -17.73
C GLY A 154 18.48 36.58 -18.11
N PRO A 155 19.63 37.11 -18.60
CA PRO A 155 19.71 38.49 -19.08
C PRO A 155 18.82 38.74 -20.30
N GLU A 156 18.72 37.79 -21.24
CA GLU A 156 17.82 37.88 -22.42
C GLU A 156 16.35 37.76 -22.00
N LEU A 157 16.05 36.86 -21.07
CA LEU A 157 14.70 36.74 -20.47
C LEU A 157 14.32 38.01 -19.72
N LYS A 158 15.25 38.61 -18.99
CA LYS A 158 15.06 39.89 -18.30
C LYS A 158 14.78 41.03 -19.28
N LYS A 159 15.51 41.13 -20.41
CA LYS A 159 15.26 42.08 -21.47
C LYS A 159 13.88 41.90 -22.08
N TYR A 160 13.50 40.65 -22.40
CA TYR A 160 12.16 40.32 -22.95
C TYR A 160 11.02 40.65 -21.96
N LEU A 161 11.21 40.44 -20.66
CA LEU A 161 10.23 40.77 -19.64
C LEU A 161 10.12 42.29 -19.38
N SER A 162 11.22 43.03 -19.52
CA SER A 162 11.23 44.49 -19.37
C SER A 162 10.51 45.20 -20.51
N GLU A 163 10.62 44.71 -21.73
CA GLU A 163 9.92 45.24 -22.90
C GLU A 163 8.37 45.07 -22.79
N LYS A 164 7.87 44.18 -21.95
CA LYS A 164 6.44 43.96 -21.68
C LYS A 164 5.87 44.70 -20.46
N LYS A 165 6.52 45.79 -19.97
CA LYS A 165 6.08 46.64 -18.85
C LYS A 165 5.74 45.86 -17.56
N ILE A 166 6.37 44.73 -17.31
CA ILE A 166 6.19 43.96 -16.08
C ILE A 166 7.33 44.37 -15.11
N PRO A 167 7.06 44.80 -13.84
CA PRO A 167 8.10 45.18 -12.90
C PRO A 167 9.13 44.05 -12.72
N SER A 168 10.28 44.18 -13.34
CA SER A 168 11.22 43.08 -13.54
C SER A 168 11.94 42.62 -12.28
N LYS A 169 12.17 43.54 -11.31
CA LYS A 169 12.89 43.23 -10.06
C LYS A 169 12.07 42.36 -9.11
N SER A 170 10.79 42.65 -8.92
CA SER A 170 9.92 41.91 -8.00
C SER A 170 9.65 40.51 -8.47
N LYS A 171 9.40 40.27 -9.79
CA LYS A 171 9.12 38.93 -10.32
C LYS A 171 10.35 38.04 -10.38
N ALA A 172 11.52 38.59 -10.74
CA ALA A 172 12.78 37.83 -10.70
C ALA A 172 13.13 37.42 -9.25
N SER A 173 12.89 38.32 -8.28
CA SER A 173 13.08 38.01 -6.86
C SER A 173 12.13 36.92 -6.38
N ILE A 174 10.84 36.99 -6.74
CA ILE A 174 9.85 35.97 -6.39
C ILE A 174 10.22 34.62 -6.98
N ILE A 175 10.58 34.56 -8.27
CA ILE A 175 10.99 33.29 -8.92
C ILE A 175 12.24 32.71 -8.26
N LEU A 176 13.25 33.56 -7.94
CA LEU A 176 14.47 33.12 -7.29
C LEU A 176 14.16 32.61 -5.87
N THR A 177 13.29 33.30 -5.13
CA THR A 177 12.87 32.88 -3.78
C THR A 177 12.12 31.57 -3.83
N LEU A 178 11.21 31.37 -4.81
CA LEU A 178 10.48 30.11 -4.99
C LEU A 178 11.43 28.97 -5.34
N ILE A 179 12.37 29.17 -6.27
CA ILE A 179 13.37 28.15 -6.64
C ILE A 179 14.25 27.81 -5.44
N THR A 180 14.71 28.82 -4.69
CA THR A 180 15.55 28.60 -3.49
C THR A 180 14.77 27.90 -2.39
N GLY A 181 13.53 28.33 -2.14
CA GLY A 181 12.64 27.69 -1.16
C GLY A 181 12.32 26.24 -1.53
N MET A 182 12.03 25.98 -2.79
CA MET A 182 11.76 24.63 -3.28
C MET A 182 13.00 23.73 -3.19
N ASN A 183 14.18 24.25 -3.52
CA ASN A 183 15.44 23.54 -3.32
C ASN A 183 15.66 23.24 -1.82
N PHE A 184 15.43 24.21 -0.93
CA PHE A 184 15.58 23.99 0.51
C PHE A 184 14.63 22.88 1.01
N ILE A 185 13.37 22.88 0.58
CA ILE A 185 12.40 21.84 0.95
C ILE A 185 12.86 20.47 0.44
N ILE A 186 13.26 20.37 -0.83
CA ILE A 186 13.72 19.12 -1.45
C ILE A 186 14.96 18.55 -0.73
N PHE A 187 15.85 19.40 -0.25
CA PHE A 187 17.06 19.00 0.45
C PHE A 187 16.86 18.76 1.94
N ALA A 188 16.06 19.56 2.62
CA ALA A 188 15.86 19.46 4.07
C ALA A 188 14.88 18.33 4.43
N TYR A 189 13.82 18.15 3.65
CA TYR A 189 12.77 17.18 3.96
C TYR A 189 13.29 15.73 4.14
N PRO A 190 14.14 15.18 3.23
CA PRO A 190 14.65 13.82 3.41
C PRO A 190 15.56 13.64 4.63
N LEU A 191 16.22 14.72 5.09
CA LEU A 191 17.07 14.67 6.29
C LEU A 191 16.25 14.76 7.58
N ILE A 192 15.13 15.49 7.55
CA ILE A 192 14.23 15.62 8.70
C ILE A 192 13.34 14.37 8.83
N ASN A 193 12.90 13.82 7.70
CA ASN A 193 12.07 12.62 7.63
C ASN A 193 12.77 11.52 6.83
N PRO A 194 13.72 10.80 7.44
CA PRO A 194 14.37 9.67 6.76
C PRO A 194 13.35 8.58 6.44
N PRO A 195 13.49 7.92 5.27
CA PRO A 195 12.63 6.81 4.87
C PRO A 195 12.56 5.70 5.91
N ALA A 196 11.49 4.90 5.85
CA ALA A 196 11.28 3.76 6.74
C ALA A 196 12.49 2.81 6.76
N SER A 197 13.10 2.56 5.60
CA SER A 197 14.27 1.69 5.43
C SER A 197 15.60 2.27 5.95
N VAL A 198 15.61 3.46 6.54
CA VAL A 198 16.78 4.02 7.21
C VAL A 198 16.74 3.65 8.69
N ILE A 199 17.68 2.85 9.14
CA ILE A 199 17.74 2.36 10.51
C ILE A 199 18.66 3.22 11.39
N TYR A 200 18.35 3.29 12.69
CA TYR A 200 19.09 4.03 13.71
C TYR A 200 19.74 3.06 14.67
N GLY A 201 21.03 2.76 14.45
CA GLY A 201 21.74 1.74 15.20
C GLY A 201 21.58 0.34 14.59
N ASP A 202 21.45 -0.69 15.41
CA ASP A 202 21.33 -2.07 14.94
C ASP A 202 19.99 -2.32 14.23
N LEU A 203 19.99 -3.27 13.30
CA LEU A 203 18.75 -3.74 12.67
C LEU A 203 17.85 -4.35 13.75
N PRO A 204 16.58 -3.92 13.87
CA PRO A 204 15.63 -4.55 14.77
C PRO A 204 15.46 -6.05 14.49
N PRO A 205 14.95 -6.84 15.46
CA PRO A 205 14.55 -8.22 15.20
C PRO A 205 13.52 -8.31 14.07
N LYS A 206 13.53 -9.44 13.34
CA LYS A 206 12.48 -9.73 12.34
C LYS A 206 11.12 -9.72 13.04
N PRO A 207 10.11 -9.05 12.46
CA PRO A 207 8.75 -9.13 12.98
C PRO A 207 8.25 -10.57 13.01
N ASP A 208 7.61 -10.94 14.10
CA ASP A 208 6.86 -12.19 14.18
C ASP A 208 5.63 -12.11 13.27
N ILE A 209 5.26 -13.23 12.64
CA ILE A 209 4.18 -13.31 11.66
C ILE A 209 2.92 -13.85 12.36
N ILE A 210 1.81 -13.10 12.25
CA ILE A 210 0.47 -13.51 12.66
C ILE A 210 -0.37 -13.76 11.40
N GLY A 211 -0.94 -14.96 11.26
CA GLY A 211 -1.82 -15.28 10.13
C GLY A 211 -3.17 -14.59 10.29
N HIS A 212 -3.47 -13.58 9.44
CA HIS A 212 -4.77 -12.93 9.40
C HIS A 212 -5.82 -13.91 8.89
N ARG A 213 -6.86 -14.17 9.69
CA ARG A 213 -7.87 -15.23 9.46
C ARG A 213 -7.24 -16.61 9.21
N GLY A 214 -6.11 -16.87 9.88
CA GLY A 214 -5.33 -18.08 9.68
C GLY A 214 -4.30 -18.02 8.53
N GLY A 215 -4.25 -16.93 7.75
CA GLY A 215 -3.42 -16.79 6.55
C GLY A 215 -4.25 -16.96 5.27
N ALA A 216 -5.27 -16.12 5.10
CA ALA A 216 -6.37 -16.23 4.14
C ALA A 216 -5.97 -16.40 2.65
N GLN A 217 -4.71 -16.09 2.27
CA GLN A 217 -4.24 -16.41 0.91
C GLN A 217 -3.83 -17.87 0.74
N LEU A 218 -3.53 -18.61 1.83
CA LEU A 218 -3.10 -20.00 1.77
C LEU A 218 -4.25 -21.01 1.76
N GLY A 219 -5.45 -20.59 2.16
CA GLY A 219 -6.60 -21.49 2.27
C GLY A 219 -7.88 -20.76 2.68
N PRO A 220 -8.97 -21.50 2.94
CA PRO A 220 -10.23 -20.91 3.33
C PRO A 220 -10.09 -20.17 4.67
N GLU A 221 -10.37 -18.87 4.66
CA GLU A 221 -10.24 -18.00 5.83
C GLU A 221 -11.07 -18.50 7.03
N ASN A 222 -10.59 -18.23 8.24
CA ASN A 222 -11.26 -18.60 9.48
C ASN A 222 -11.53 -20.11 9.65
N THR A 223 -10.64 -20.94 9.12
CA THR A 223 -10.69 -22.41 9.33
C THR A 223 -9.42 -22.91 10.03
N ILE A 224 -9.52 -24.05 10.69
CA ILE A 224 -8.36 -24.71 11.30
C ILE A 224 -7.41 -25.23 10.23
N GLU A 225 -7.94 -25.64 9.11
CA GLU A 225 -7.19 -26.18 7.98
C GLU A 225 -6.20 -25.17 7.41
N VAL A 226 -6.61 -23.90 7.23
CA VAL A 226 -5.67 -22.86 6.75
C VAL A 226 -4.64 -22.51 7.81
N ALA A 227 -5.02 -22.44 9.09
CA ALA A 227 -4.10 -22.17 10.17
C ALA A 227 -3.03 -23.28 10.33
N ASP A 228 -3.42 -24.54 10.12
CA ASP A 228 -2.47 -25.68 10.13
C ASP A 228 -1.48 -25.61 8.97
N VAL A 229 -1.95 -25.26 7.75
CA VAL A 229 -1.06 -25.03 6.60
C VAL A 229 -0.14 -23.83 6.79
N ALA A 230 -0.62 -22.78 7.44
CA ALA A 230 0.18 -21.57 7.68
C ALA A 230 1.34 -21.81 8.66
N LEU A 231 1.30 -22.88 9.46
CA LEU A 231 2.43 -23.28 10.33
C LEU A 231 3.70 -23.61 9.52
N ASP A 232 3.57 -24.07 8.30
CA ASP A 232 4.69 -24.34 7.39
C ASP A 232 5.47 -23.05 7.04
N TYR A 233 4.90 -21.88 7.34
CA TYR A 233 5.43 -20.56 7.04
C TYR A 233 5.78 -19.72 8.27
N ASP A 234 6.19 -20.40 9.35
CA ASP A 234 6.74 -19.79 10.57
C ASP A 234 5.80 -18.76 11.25
N ILE A 235 4.48 -18.93 11.14
CA ILE A 235 3.57 -18.10 11.94
C ILE A 235 3.74 -18.42 13.43
N VAL A 236 3.77 -17.39 14.27
CA VAL A 236 3.81 -17.54 15.74
C VAL A 236 2.40 -17.48 16.35
N GLY A 237 1.41 -17.14 15.54
CA GLY A 237 0.02 -17.01 15.95
C GLY A 237 -0.89 -16.75 14.76
N TRP A 238 -2.16 -16.70 15.05
CA TRP A 238 -3.20 -16.39 14.08
C TRP A 238 -4.26 -15.49 14.67
N GLU A 239 -4.90 -14.76 13.81
CA GLU A 239 -6.06 -13.94 14.16
C GLU A 239 -7.32 -14.60 13.64
N VAL A 240 -8.40 -14.38 14.35
CA VAL A 240 -9.69 -15.00 14.13
C VAL A 240 -10.83 -14.02 14.33
N ASP A 241 -11.79 -14.02 13.41
CA ASP A 241 -13.04 -13.26 13.52
C ASP A 241 -14.06 -14.10 14.27
N ILE A 242 -14.50 -13.64 15.45
CA ILE A 242 -15.37 -14.41 16.37
C ILE A 242 -16.77 -13.83 16.37
N ALA A 243 -17.73 -14.62 15.92
CA ALA A 243 -19.17 -14.37 16.01
C ALA A 243 -19.85 -15.34 17.01
N ILE A 244 -21.14 -15.18 17.24
CA ILE A 244 -21.91 -16.09 18.11
C ILE A 244 -23.18 -16.58 17.41
N SER A 245 -23.48 -17.87 17.54
CA SER A 245 -24.68 -18.47 16.97
C SER A 245 -25.95 -18.09 17.75
N LYS A 246 -27.11 -18.24 17.11
CA LYS A 246 -28.42 -17.97 17.72
C LYS A 246 -28.64 -18.69 19.08
N ASP A 247 -28.03 -19.84 19.26
CA ASP A 247 -28.14 -20.67 20.47
C ASP A 247 -26.90 -20.53 21.39
N GLY A 248 -26.05 -19.50 21.18
CA GLY A 248 -25.03 -19.06 22.12
C GLY A 248 -23.68 -19.79 22.00
N ILE A 249 -23.36 -20.41 20.88
CA ILE A 249 -22.05 -21.01 20.61
C ILE A 249 -21.18 -20.07 19.81
N PRO A 250 -20.04 -19.58 20.33
CA PRO A 250 -19.11 -18.77 19.55
C PRO A 250 -18.44 -19.59 18.44
N PHE A 251 -18.29 -18.98 17.26
CA PHE A 251 -17.75 -19.60 16.06
C PHE A 251 -16.98 -18.58 15.21
N LEU A 252 -16.24 -19.04 14.20
CA LEU A 252 -15.47 -18.15 13.35
C LEU A 252 -16.26 -17.74 12.10
N MET A 253 -16.40 -16.42 11.90
CA MET A 253 -16.98 -15.81 10.70
C MET A 253 -16.66 -14.33 10.67
N HIS A 254 -16.13 -13.83 9.53
CA HIS A 254 -15.87 -12.41 9.34
C HIS A 254 -17.09 -11.64 8.86
N ASP A 255 -17.79 -12.17 7.85
CA ASP A 255 -18.88 -11.45 7.19
C ASP A 255 -20.18 -11.56 8.00
N GLU A 256 -21.04 -10.56 7.86
CA GLU A 256 -22.37 -10.61 8.46
C GLU A 256 -23.21 -11.78 7.95
N THR A 257 -22.97 -12.24 6.70
CA THR A 257 -23.67 -13.35 6.07
C THR A 257 -22.73 -14.50 5.72
N LEU A 258 -23.28 -15.68 5.48
CA LEU A 258 -22.51 -16.90 5.21
C LEU A 258 -22.16 -17.11 3.72
N THR A 259 -22.67 -16.27 2.81
CA THR A 259 -22.67 -16.49 1.35
C THR A 259 -21.29 -16.54 0.70
N ARG A 260 -20.35 -15.74 1.16
CA ARG A 260 -19.03 -15.64 0.49
C ARG A 260 -18.13 -16.84 0.73
N THR A 261 -18.20 -17.43 1.91
CA THR A 261 -17.23 -18.42 2.38
C THR A 261 -17.86 -19.77 2.73
N THR A 262 -19.15 -19.96 2.39
CA THR A 262 -19.84 -21.25 2.62
C THR A 262 -20.79 -21.60 1.49
N ASP A 263 -21.27 -22.84 1.51
CA ASP A 263 -22.32 -23.37 0.63
C ASP A 263 -23.75 -23.09 1.10
N VAL A 264 -23.97 -22.03 1.89
CA VAL A 264 -25.28 -21.67 2.46
C VAL A 264 -26.38 -21.51 1.41
N GLU A 265 -26.03 -21.06 0.20
CA GLU A 265 -26.97 -20.93 -0.92
C GLU A 265 -27.53 -22.29 -1.38
N GLU A 266 -26.76 -23.38 -1.21
CA GLU A 266 -27.18 -24.73 -1.57
C GLU A 266 -27.91 -25.40 -0.41
N VAL A 267 -27.39 -25.24 0.83
CA VAL A 267 -27.92 -25.95 2.02
C VAL A 267 -29.15 -25.25 2.60
N PHE A 268 -29.18 -23.91 2.57
CA PHE A 268 -30.28 -23.11 3.10
C PHE A 268 -30.72 -21.98 2.15
N PRO A 269 -31.18 -22.28 0.92
CA PRO A 269 -31.44 -21.29 -0.13
C PRO A 269 -32.43 -20.19 0.27
N GLU A 270 -33.40 -20.49 1.11
CA GLU A 270 -34.42 -19.53 1.57
C GLU A 270 -33.88 -18.56 2.65
N ARG A 271 -32.72 -18.88 3.24
CA ARG A 271 -32.11 -18.13 4.34
C ARG A 271 -30.69 -17.63 4.02
N LYS A 272 -30.27 -17.71 2.75
CA LYS A 272 -28.89 -17.42 2.34
C LYS A 272 -28.43 -15.99 2.66
N ASP A 273 -29.37 -15.04 2.67
CA ASP A 273 -29.10 -13.63 2.94
C ASP A 273 -29.30 -13.26 4.43
N GLU A 274 -29.63 -14.23 5.28
CA GLU A 274 -29.73 -14.01 6.72
C GLU A 274 -28.33 -13.84 7.34
N ARG A 275 -28.27 -13.14 8.47
CA ARG A 275 -27.04 -12.98 9.23
C ARG A 275 -26.57 -14.33 9.78
N ALA A 276 -25.25 -14.48 9.86
CA ALA A 276 -24.61 -15.70 10.37
C ALA A 276 -25.04 -16.03 11.82
N ASP A 277 -25.26 -15.01 12.66
CA ASP A 277 -25.74 -15.11 14.04
C ASP A 277 -27.21 -15.50 14.18
N ALA A 278 -27.98 -15.52 13.08
CA ALA A 278 -29.36 -16.00 13.06
C ALA A 278 -29.49 -17.52 12.95
N PHE A 279 -28.38 -18.23 12.67
CA PHE A 279 -28.37 -19.70 12.53
C PHE A 279 -28.02 -20.35 13.87
N GLU A 280 -28.64 -21.50 14.17
CA GLU A 280 -28.25 -22.35 15.29
C GLU A 280 -26.89 -23.07 14.97
N TRP A 281 -26.13 -23.38 15.99
CA TRP A 281 -24.85 -24.06 15.83
C TRP A 281 -24.94 -25.34 14.99
N LYS A 282 -25.95 -26.15 15.25
CA LYS A 282 -26.19 -27.38 14.48
C LYS A 282 -26.47 -27.16 12.98
N GLU A 283 -26.93 -25.95 12.60
CA GLU A 283 -27.14 -25.56 11.20
C GLU A 283 -25.80 -25.12 10.58
N LEU A 284 -25.04 -24.27 11.29
CA LEU A 284 -23.70 -23.82 10.87
C LEU A 284 -22.75 -25.01 10.59
N ARG A 285 -22.79 -26.02 11.42
CA ARG A 285 -21.95 -27.25 11.27
C ARG A 285 -22.30 -28.12 10.06
N LYS A 286 -23.43 -27.89 9.39
CA LYS A 286 -23.75 -28.57 8.13
C LYS A 286 -22.98 -27.98 6.95
N LEU A 287 -22.67 -26.69 7.01
CA LEU A 287 -22.09 -25.95 5.91
C LEU A 287 -20.66 -26.41 5.61
N ASP A 288 -20.28 -26.26 4.36
CA ASP A 288 -18.94 -26.39 3.86
C ASP A 288 -18.32 -24.98 3.78
N ALA A 289 -17.28 -24.74 4.57
CA ALA A 289 -16.57 -23.48 4.62
C ALA A 289 -15.24 -23.49 3.87
N GLY A 290 -14.94 -24.55 3.13
CA GLY A 290 -13.63 -24.74 2.50
C GLY A 290 -13.63 -24.91 1.00
N SER A 291 -14.65 -25.58 0.43
CA SER A 291 -14.67 -25.92 -1.01
C SER A 291 -14.65 -24.69 -1.91
N TRP A 292 -15.26 -23.57 -1.51
CA TRP A 292 -15.25 -22.30 -2.26
C TRP A 292 -13.82 -21.85 -2.61
N TYR A 293 -12.86 -22.02 -1.68
CA TYR A 293 -11.48 -21.62 -1.90
C TYR A 293 -10.82 -22.50 -2.98
N VAL A 294 -11.12 -23.80 -2.98
CA VAL A 294 -10.54 -24.74 -3.95
C VAL A 294 -11.14 -24.53 -5.34
N ASP A 295 -12.43 -24.28 -5.41
CA ASP A 295 -13.16 -24.13 -6.67
C ASP A 295 -12.85 -22.79 -7.36
N ASP A 296 -12.66 -21.72 -6.60
CA ASP A 296 -12.37 -20.39 -7.12
C ASP A 296 -10.86 -20.10 -7.28
N ASP A 297 -9.98 -20.79 -6.50
CA ASP A 297 -8.54 -20.50 -6.39
C ASP A 297 -8.25 -18.99 -6.44
N PRO A 298 -8.81 -18.20 -5.52
CA PRO A 298 -8.93 -16.74 -5.67
C PRO A 298 -7.57 -16.04 -5.81
N TRP A 299 -6.52 -16.66 -5.34
CA TRP A 299 -5.15 -16.15 -5.38
C TRP A 299 -4.26 -16.85 -6.39
N GLY A 300 -4.78 -17.90 -7.08
CA GLY A 300 -4.06 -18.71 -8.04
C GLY A 300 -2.91 -19.50 -7.41
N LEU A 301 -3.00 -19.84 -6.12
CA LEU A 301 -1.93 -20.52 -5.41
C LEU A 301 -1.97 -22.03 -5.62
N ILE A 302 -3.15 -22.60 -5.89
CA ILE A 302 -3.33 -23.99 -6.29
C ILE A 302 -2.81 -24.16 -7.71
N GLU A 303 -3.23 -23.29 -8.65
CA GLU A 303 -2.76 -23.31 -10.04
C GLU A 303 -1.22 -23.20 -10.13
N LYS A 304 -0.61 -22.37 -9.29
CA LYS A 304 0.85 -22.17 -9.22
C LYS A 304 1.60 -23.31 -8.48
N GLY A 305 0.87 -24.25 -7.88
CA GLY A 305 1.44 -25.37 -7.14
C GLY A 305 2.08 -24.99 -5.79
N LEU A 306 1.77 -23.81 -5.25
CA LEU A 306 2.20 -23.40 -3.91
C LEU A 306 1.34 -24.12 -2.85
N ILE A 307 0.06 -24.26 -3.10
CA ILE A 307 -0.84 -25.14 -2.37
C ILE A 307 -0.87 -26.48 -3.12
N THR A 308 -0.44 -27.54 -2.46
CA THR A 308 -0.42 -28.87 -3.03
C THR A 308 -1.85 -29.46 -3.19
N GLU A 309 -2.04 -30.40 -4.11
CA GLU A 309 -3.33 -31.10 -4.26
C GLU A 309 -3.82 -31.70 -2.93
N LYS A 310 -2.90 -32.26 -2.13
CA LYS A 310 -3.24 -32.82 -0.80
C LYS A 310 -3.77 -31.76 0.16
N GLN A 311 -3.17 -30.55 0.18
CA GLN A 311 -3.66 -29.43 0.99
C GLN A 311 -5.01 -28.95 0.48
N ALA A 312 -5.17 -28.73 -0.83
CA ALA A 312 -6.44 -28.37 -1.44
C ALA A 312 -7.56 -29.40 -1.14
N ASP A 313 -7.26 -30.70 -1.20
CA ASP A 313 -8.21 -31.72 -0.81
C ASP A 313 -8.59 -31.71 0.67
N SER A 314 -7.70 -31.27 1.56
CA SER A 314 -8.01 -31.12 2.99
C SER A 314 -8.95 -29.95 3.28
N TYR A 315 -9.05 -28.97 2.39
CA TYR A 315 -9.98 -27.85 2.51
C TYR A 315 -11.42 -28.20 2.16
N LYS A 316 -11.61 -29.17 1.24
CA LYS A 316 -12.96 -29.58 0.81
C LYS A 316 -13.75 -30.16 1.97
N GLY A 317 -14.93 -29.60 2.21
CA GLY A 317 -15.79 -30.02 3.30
C GLY A 317 -15.37 -29.51 4.68
N ALA A 318 -14.34 -28.64 4.77
CA ALA A 318 -13.94 -28.00 6.02
C ALA A 318 -15.16 -27.32 6.69
N LYS A 319 -15.25 -27.42 7.99
CA LYS A 319 -16.40 -26.91 8.74
C LYS A 319 -16.08 -25.57 9.39
N ILE A 320 -17.10 -24.73 9.51
CA ILE A 320 -17.01 -23.55 10.38
C ILE A 320 -16.57 -24.03 11.77
N PRO A 321 -15.41 -23.60 12.31
CA PRO A 321 -14.94 -24.05 13.61
C PRO A 321 -15.69 -23.32 14.74
N SER A 322 -15.93 -24.04 15.84
CA SER A 322 -16.33 -23.39 17.09
C SER A 322 -15.10 -22.72 17.74
N PHE A 323 -15.34 -21.71 18.57
CA PHE A 323 -14.28 -21.05 19.31
C PHE A 323 -13.57 -22.02 20.28
N GLU A 324 -14.25 -23.04 20.78
CA GLU A 324 -13.66 -24.10 21.58
C GLU A 324 -12.62 -24.91 20.77
N GLU A 325 -12.95 -25.29 19.53
CA GLU A 325 -12.03 -25.97 18.60
C GLU A 325 -10.79 -25.09 18.33
N VAL A 326 -11.00 -23.78 18.13
CA VAL A 326 -9.93 -22.77 17.92
C VAL A 326 -9.01 -22.68 19.15
N LEU A 327 -9.54 -22.57 20.35
CA LEU A 327 -8.74 -22.52 21.59
C LEU A 327 -7.94 -23.80 21.78
N ASN A 328 -8.53 -24.97 21.53
CA ASN A 328 -7.86 -26.26 21.62
C ASN A 328 -6.71 -26.38 20.60
N PHE A 329 -6.93 -26.01 19.32
CA PHE A 329 -5.89 -25.99 18.30
C PHE A 329 -4.76 -25.02 18.68
N THR A 330 -5.09 -23.81 19.09
CA THR A 330 -4.13 -22.77 19.48
C THR A 330 -3.25 -23.24 20.66
N ARG A 331 -3.85 -23.89 21.67
CA ARG A 331 -3.14 -24.47 22.80
C ARG A 331 -2.22 -25.62 22.38
N GLU A 332 -2.70 -26.53 21.54
CA GLU A 332 -1.94 -27.68 21.06
C GLU A 332 -0.70 -27.25 20.29
N LYS A 333 -0.83 -26.24 19.42
CA LYS A 333 0.26 -25.73 18.58
C LYS A 333 1.11 -24.66 19.28
N ASP A 334 0.79 -24.27 20.50
CA ASP A 334 1.45 -23.20 21.28
C ASP A 334 1.48 -21.85 20.55
N LEU A 335 0.38 -21.46 19.90
CA LEU A 335 0.28 -20.24 19.11
C LEU A 335 -0.18 -19.04 19.94
N ILE A 336 0.06 -17.84 19.43
CA ILE A 336 -0.63 -16.62 19.81
C ILE A 336 -2.01 -16.63 19.13
N LEU A 337 -3.05 -16.23 19.87
CA LEU A 337 -4.39 -16.04 19.33
C LEU A 337 -4.78 -14.56 19.47
N ASP A 338 -5.06 -13.92 18.34
CA ASP A 338 -5.48 -12.53 18.26
C ASP A 338 -6.98 -12.49 17.94
N PHE A 339 -7.77 -11.82 18.78
CA PHE A 339 -9.23 -11.80 18.68
C PHE A 339 -9.70 -10.61 17.85
N ASP A 340 -10.48 -10.86 16.82
CA ASP A 340 -11.39 -9.87 16.23
C ASP A 340 -12.83 -10.24 16.57
N VAL A 341 -13.41 -9.50 17.52
CA VAL A 341 -14.73 -9.84 18.08
C VAL A 341 -15.81 -9.12 17.31
N GLN A 342 -16.67 -9.89 16.65
CA GLN A 342 -17.82 -9.42 15.90
C GLN A 342 -19.05 -9.39 16.82
N ALA A 343 -19.28 -8.27 17.52
CA ALA A 343 -20.40 -8.14 18.44
C ALA A 343 -21.72 -8.39 17.73
N PRO A 344 -22.60 -9.28 18.27
CA PRO A 344 -23.91 -9.51 17.69
C PRO A 344 -24.81 -8.27 17.90
N PRO A 345 -25.91 -8.10 17.12
CA PRO A 345 -26.82 -6.97 17.27
C PRO A 345 -27.55 -6.97 18.65
N GLU A 346 -28.05 -5.80 19.08
CA GLU A 346 -28.65 -5.60 20.39
C GLU A 346 -29.85 -6.53 20.67
N ASP A 347 -30.54 -7.00 19.65
CA ASP A 347 -31.67 -7.93 19.76
C ASP A 347 -31.26 -9.40 19.79
N HIS A 348 -29.97 -9.70 19.70
CA HIS A 348 -29.49 -11.08 19.79
C HIS A 348 -29.59 -11.60 21.23
N PRO A 349 -30.02 -12.85 21.44
CA PRO A 349 -30.22 -13.41 22.81
C PRO A 349 -29.00 -13.38 23.72
N PHE A 350 -27.78 -13.36 23.14
CA PHE A 350 -26.53 -13.38 23.85
C PHE A 350 -25.70 -12.10 23.67
N HIS A 351 -26.35 -10.98 23.28
CA HIS A 351 -25.65 -9.71 23.08
C HIS A 351 -24.88 -9.27 24.33
N GLU A 352 -25.56 -9.31 25.49
CA GLU A 352 -24.97 -8.88 26.77
C GLU A 352 -23.94 -9.90 27.33
N ASP A 353 -24.12 -11.20 27.04
CA ASP A 353 -23.31 -12.26 27.64
C ASP A 353 -22.09 -12.65 26.78
N PHE A 354 -21.99 -12.13 25.54
CA PHE A 354 -21.04 -12.62 24.54
C PHE A 354 -19.57 -12.48 24.98
N ILE A 355 -19.22 -11.33 25.52
CA ILE A 355 -17.87 -11.05 26.01
C ILE A 355 -17.51 -11.96 27.19
N GLU A 356 -18.44 -12.13 28.11
CA GLU A 356 -18.25 -13.00 29.29
C GLU A 356 -18.07 -14.47 28.88
N ILE A 357 -18.84 -14.94 27.91
CA ILE A 357 -18.72 -16.30 27.33
C ILE A 357 -17.31 -16.50 26.75
N LEU A 358 -16.83 -15.59 25.90
CA LEU A 358 -15.50 -15.68 25.29
C LEU A 358 -14.39 -15.67 26.33
N PHE A 359 -14.50 -14.79 27.33
CA PHE A 359 -13.52 -14.64 28.38
C PHE A 359 -13.38 -15.92 29.21
N TYR A 360 -14.48 -16.46 29.72
CA TYR A 360 -14.43 -17.68 30.55
C TYR A 360 -14.07 -18.94 29.75
N MET A 361 -14.48 -19.04 28.49
CA MET A 361 -13.98 -20.12 27.61
C MET A 361 -12.46 -20.05 27.47
N THR A 362 -11.91 -18.84 27.26
CA THR A 362 -10.47 -18.62 27.13
C THR A 362 -9.74 -18.99 28.41
N LEU A 363 -10.19 -18.51 29.58
CA LEU A 363 -9.57 -18.83 30.85
C LEU A 363 -9.57 -20.33 31.16
N ASN A 364 -10.65 -21.02 30.80
CA ASN A 364 -10.79 -22.45 31.08
C ASN A 364 -9.89 -23.33 30.20
N LEU A 365 -9.56 -22.91 29.01
CA LEU A 365 -8.87 -23.72 28.01
C LEU A 365 -7.42 -23.29 27.77
N ILE A 366 -7.05 -22.05 28.05
CA ILE A 366 -5.72 -21.50 27.79
C ILE A 366 -4.98 -21.21 29.07
N GLU A 367 -3.91 -21.96 29.33
CA GLU A 367 -3.04 -21.77 30.51
C GLU A 367 -2.08 -20.59 30.35
N LYS A 368 -1.62 -20.34 29.11
CA LYS A 368 -0.65 -19.30 28.75
C LYS A 368 -1.34 -18.02 28.30
N LEU A 369 -1.91 -17.26 29.24
CA LEU A 369 -2.64 -16.02 28.90
C LEU A 369 -1.82 -14.96 28.14
N ASN A 370 -0.50 -15.00 28.22
CA ASN A 370 0.39 -14.15 27.42
C ASN A 370 0.44 -14.53 25.92
N LYS A 371 -0.32 -15.53 25.51
CA LYS A 371 -0.56 -15.91 24.12
C LYS A 371 -1.89 -15.37 23.59
N ILE A 372 -2.67 -14.66 24.39
CA ILE A 372 -3.95 -14.06 23.99
C ILE A 372 -3.77 -12.56 23.77
N MET A 373 -4.28 -12.06 22.66
CA MET A 373 -4.28 -10.66 22.26
C MET A 373 -5.71 -10.21 21.96
N ILE A 374 -6.12 -9.10 22.57
CA ILE A 374 -7.46 -8.51 22.40
C ILE A 374 -7.27 -7.04 22.02
N PRO A 375 -7.18 -6.71 20.73
CA PRO A 375 -6.89 -5.36 20.25
C PRO A 375 -8.05 -4.38 20.46
N THR A 376 -9.28 -4.85 20.30
CA THR A 376 -10.50 -4.05 20.50
C THR A 376 -11.10 -4.45 21.84
N ILE A 377 -10.85 -3.65 22.85
CA ILE A 377 -11.27 -3.96 24.20
C ILE A 377 -12.33 -2.95 24.67
N SER A 378 -13.43 -3.48 25.23
CA SER A 378 -14.44 -2.70 25.97
C SER A 378 -14.08 -2.60 27.45
N ASP A 379 -14.75 -1.71 28.17
CA ASP A 379 -14.62 -1.64 29.65
C ASP A 379 -14.94 -2.98 30.30
N GLU A 380 -15.87 -3.73 29.77
CA GLU A 380 -16.26 -5.07 30.21
C GLU A 380 -15.09 -6.07 30.15
N TRP A 381 -14.32 -6.09 29.07
CA TRP A 381 -13.10 -6.91 28.98
C TRP A 381 -12.09 -6.53 30.07
N LEU A 382 -11.89 -5.22 30.30
CA LEU A 382 -10.95 -4.74 31.32
C LEU A 382 -11.38 -5.16 32.72
N ASP A 383 -12.66 -5.02 33.04
CA ASP A 383 -13.23 -5.44 34.33
C ASP A 383 -13.03 -6.95 34.55
N LEU A 384 -13.33 -7.78 33.56
CA LEU A 384 -13.13 -9.22 33.61
C LEU A 384 -11.64 -9.61 33.79
N ILE A 385 -10.74 -8.92 33.07
CA ILE A 385 -9.29 -9.14 33.19
C ILE A 385 -8.80 -8.79 34.59
N GLU A 386 -9.25 -7.68 35.20
CA GLU A 386 -8.88 -7.24 36.52
C GLU A 386 -9.43 -8.18 37.60
N GLU A 387 -10.72 -8.49 37.59
CA GLU A 387 -11.42 -9.36 38.53
C GLU A 387 -10.82 -10.77 38.59
N ASN A 388 -10.36 -11.29 37.43
CA ASN A 388 -9.82 -12.64 37.32
C ASN A 388 -8.26 -12.71 37.35
N ASN A 389 -7.57 -11.58 37.63
CA ASN A 389 -6.11 -11.49 37.61
C ASN A 389 -5.47 -11.95 36.30
N ALA A 390 -6.13 -11.70 35.17
CA ALA A 390 -5.70 -12.12 33.86
C ALA A 390 -4.81 -11.08 33.13
N SER A 391 -4.06 -10.26 33.86
CA SER A 391 -3.23 -9.13 33.37
C SER A 391 -2.12 -9.51 32.39
N LYS A 392 -1.91 -10.80 32.10
CA LYS A 392 -0.99 -11.27 31.07
C LYS A 392 -1.55 -11.23 29.65
N ILE A 393 -2.85 -11.04 29.50
CA ILE A 393 -3.50 -10.85 28.20
C ILE A 393 -3.00 -9.53 27.59
N TRP A 394 -2.69 -9.54 26.32
CA TRP A 394 -2.29 -8.35 25.60
C TRP A 394 -3.51 -7.50 25.23
N THR A 395 -3.47 -6.22 25.62
CA THR A 395 -4.52 -5.22 25.36
C THR A 395 -3.88 -3.91 24.90
N TYR A 396 -4.67 -2.91 24.50
CA TYR A 396 -4.17 -1.60 24.09
C TYR A 396 -3.29 -0.91 25.17
N GLU A 397 -3.36 -1.34 26.42
CA GLU A 397 -2.52 -0.78 27.50
C GLU A 397 -1.05 -1.20 27.38
N ASN A 398 -0.78 -2.33 26.74
CA ASN A 398 0.56 -2.90 26.68
C ASN A 398 1.07 -3.19 25.25
N TYR A 399 0.25 -3.00 24.22
CA TYR A 399 0.67 -2.98 22.82
C TYR A 399 -0.27 -2.15 21.95
N ASP A 400 0.20 -1.73 20.76
CA ASP A 400 -0.63 -1.11 19.73
C ASP A 400 -1.01 -2.11 18.64
N ASN A 401 -2.25 -2.07 18.20
CA ASN A 401 -2.73 -2.71 16.98
C ASN A 401 -3.19 -1.64 15.99
N THR A 402 -2.57 -1.55 14.82
CA THR A 402 -2.82 -0.45 13.88
C THR A 402 -2.91 -0.92 12.43
N GLY A 403 -3.83 -0.34 11.66
CA GLY A 403 -3.94 -0.50 10.21
C GLY A 403 -2.84 0.20 9.41
N ASP A 404 -1.61 0.26 9.93
CA ASP A 404 -0.46 0.95 9.31
C ASP A 404 -0.66 2.48 9.22
N ASP A 405 -1.24 3.06 10.25
CA ASP A 405 -1.60 4.49 10.28
C ASP A 405 -0.51 5.41 10.82
N TYR A 406 0.54 4.85 11.43
CA TYR A 406 1.59 5.63 12.04
C TYR A 406 2.60 6.20 11.04
N SER A 407 3.12 7.39 11.34
CA SER A 407 4.29 7.92 10.65
C SER A 407 5.57 7.13 11.01
N ASN A 408 6.58 7.14 10.12
CA ASN A 408 7.87 6.51 10.39
C ASN A 408 8.52 7.00 11.71
N ALA A 409 8.33 8.29 12.03
CA ALA A 409 8.84 8.88 13.27
C ALA A 409 8.14 8.29 14.51
N GLU A 410 6.86 7.99 14.39
CA GLU A 410 6.04 7.43 15.45
C GLU A 410 6.36 5.97 15.72
N TYR A 411 6.50 5.15 14.65
CA TYR A 411 7.02 3.78 14.78
C TYR A 411 8.37 3.75 15.49
N ARG A 412 9.35 4.57 15.05
CA ARG A 412 10.67 4.65 15.69
C ARG A 412 10.61 5.10 17.13
N ARG A 413 9.71 6.03 17.47
CA ARG A 413 9.50 6.47 18.85
C ARG A 413 9.02 5.32 19.72
N LYS A 414 7.95 4.61 19.30
CA LYS A 414 7.38 3.50 20.06
C LYS A 414 8.38 2.35 20.21
N TYR A 415 9.15 2.01 19.16
CA TYR A 415 10.23 1.03 19.24
C TYR A 415 11.29 1.42 20.29
N ARG A 416 11.74 2.68 20.26
CA ARG A 416 12.72 3.19 21.25
C ARG A 416 12.15 3.15 22.67
N ASP A 417 10.87 3.43 22.83
CA ASP A 417 10.17 3.42 24.10
C ASP A 417 9.79 2.00 24.55
N HIS A 418 10.21 0.97 23.79
CA HIS A 418 9.95 -0.45 24.00
C HIS A 418 8.45 -0.80 24.07
N PHE A 419 7.61 -0.05 23.36
CA PHE A 419 6.19 -0.31 23.26
C PHE A 419 5.89 -1.13 22.02
N PRO A 420 5.43 -2.40 22.15
CA PRO A 420 5.24 -3.29 21.01
C PRO A 420 4.13 -2.81 20.07
N ILE A 421 4.32 -3.03 18.78
CA ILE A 421 3.33 -2.69 17.76
C ILE A 421 3.03 -3.92 16.93
N MET A 422 1.75 -4.17 16.69
CA MET A 422 1.23 -5.04 15.64
C MET A 422 0.69 -4.20 14.49
N VAL A 423 0.97 -4.59 13.26
CA VAL A 423 0.47 -3.88 12.06
C VAL A 423 -0.30 -4.83 11.16
N TYR A 424 -1.49 -4.45 10.73
CA TYR A 424 -2.39 -5.19 9.85
C TYR A 424 -2.95 -4.34 8.69
N THR A 425 -3.36 -4.88 7.53
CA THR A 425 -2.97 -6.22 7.04
C THR A 425 -1.85 -6.02 6.03
N ILE A 426 -0.73 -6.67 6.22
CA ILE A 426 0.48 -6.45 5.42
C ILE A 426 0.72 -7.65 4.51
N ASN A 427 0.56 -7.46 3.20
CA ASN A 427 0.74 -8.49 2.18
C ASN A 427 1.90 -8.19 1.20
N SER A 428 2.66 -7.11 1.47
CA SER A 428 3.77 -6.62 0.63
C SER A 428 5.12 -6.85 1.28
N ILE A 429 6.04 -7.51 0.56
CA ILE A 429 7.41 -7.74 1.02
C ILE A 429 8.13 -6.42 1.30
N GLU A 430 7.90 -5.39 0.48
CA GLU A 430 8.52 -4.07 0.68
C GLU A 430 8.03 -3.42 1.96
N ARG A 431 6.71 -3.50 2.25
CA ARG A 431 6.19 -2.90 3.48
C ARG A 431 6.60 -3.71 4.70
N PHE A 432 6.60 -5.02 4.64
CA PHE A 432 7.14 -5.89 5.69
C PHE A 432 8.59 -5.50 6.02
N SER A 433 9.45 -5.33 4.99
CA SER A 433 10.85 -4.92 5.16
C SER A 433 10.98 -3.53 5.81
N GLN A 434 10.12 -2.58 5.44
CA GLN A 434 10.10 -1.25 6.04
C GLN A 434 9.68 -1.29 7.51
N LEU A 435 8.63 -2.06 7.84
CA LEU A 435 8.14 -2.22 9.21
C LEU A 435 9.18 -2.93 10.08
N TRP A 436 9.91 -3.89 9.53
CA TRP A 436 11.07 -4.48 10.19
C TRP A 436 12.12 -3.43 10.56
N CYS A 437 12.52 -2.58 9.59
CA CYS A 437 13.48 -1.50 9.85
C CYS A 437 12.97 -0.47 10.87
N LEU A 438 11.66 -0.34 11.03
CA LEU A 438 11.01 0.55 12.00
C LEU A 438 10.85 -0.08 13.40
N GLY A 439 11.14 -1.40 13.54
CA GLY A 439 11.08 -2.11 14.82
C GLY A 439 9.68 -2.57 15.21
N VAL A 440 8.80 -2.83 14.25
CA VAL A 440 7.49 -3.46 14.48
C VAL A 440 7.71 -4.88 15.02
N LYS A 441 6.94 -5.28 16.03
CA LYS A 441 7.08 -6.58 16.67
C LYS A 441 6.28 -7.67 15.98
N TRP A 442 5.04 -7.38 15.59
CA TRP A 442 4.16 -8.33 14.92
C TRP A 442 3.60 -7.77 13.63
N VAL A 443 3.54 -8.59 12.61
CA VAL A 443 2.88 -8.28 11.34
C VAL A 443 1.77 -9.30 11.10
N LYS A 444 0.53 -8.81 11.02
CA LYS A 444 -0.66 -9.59 10.67
C LYS A 444 -0.80 -9.61 9.14
N THR A 445 -0.92 -10.80 8.54
CA THR A 445 -0.89 -10.98 7.08
C THR A 445 -1.77 -12.12 6.58
N ASP A 446 -2.37 -11.93 5.40
CA ASP A 446 -3.00 -13.01 4.62
C ASP A 446 -1.98 -13.90 3.92
N SER A 447 -0.73 -13.41 3.78
CA SER A 447 0.30 -13.98 2.91
C SER A 447 1.56 -14.40 3.66
N PRO A 448 1.51 -15.25 4.70
CA PRO A 448 2.69 -15.62 5.49
C PRO A 448 3.80 -16.25 4.64
N HIS A 449 3.45 -16.99 3.58
CA HIS A 449 4.37 -17.60 2.63
C HIS A 449 5.33 -16.61 1.94
N LYS A 450 4.97 -15.32 1.89
CA LYS A 450 5.83 -14.28 1.30
C LYS A 450 6.95 -13.84 2.24
N PHE A 451 6.83 -14.10 3.55
CA PHE A 451 7.70 -13.52 4.57
C PHE A 451 8.54 -14.56 5.32
N ALA A 452 8.14 -15.83 5.31
CA ALA A 452 8.82 -16.89 6.05
C ALA A 452 10.32 -16.95 5.74
N ASP A 453 10.68 -17.02 4.47
CA ASP A 453 12.07 -17.18 4.00
C ASP A 453 12.89 -15.88 3.99
N ILE A 454 12.31 -14.73 4.36
CA ILE A 454 13.03 -13.46 4.35
C ILE A 454 13.93 -13.39 5.60
N SER A 455 15.25 -13.47 5.38
CA SER A 455 16.26 -13.40 6.45
C SER A 455 16.75 -11.99 6.75
N GLU A 456 16.59 -11.04 5.81
CA GLU A 456 16.96 -9.63 5.93
C GLU A 456 15.94 -8.77 5.17
N PRO A 457 15.73 -7.50 5.57
CA PRO A 457 14.93 -6.58 4.78
C PRO A 457 15.47 -6.48 3.34
N ILE A 458 14.59 -6.40 2.34
CA ILE A 458 15.00 -6.35 0.91
C ILE A 458 15.94 -5.18 0.59
N TRP A 459 15.86 -4.13 1.36
CA TRP A 459 16.80 -3.01 1.33
C TRP A 459 16.71 -2.20 2.62
N TYR A 460 17.86 -1.84 3.17
CA TYR A 460 17.97 -0.89 4.27
C TYR A 460 19.31 -0.15 4.24
N MET A 461 19.40 0.94 4.97
CA MET A 461 20.62 1.75 5.08
C MET A 461 20.76 2.29 6.49
N GLN A 462 21.99 2.29 7.01
CA GLN A 462 22.30 2.97 8.27
C GLN A 462 22.16 4.48 8.13
N LEU A 463 21.71 5.16 9.18
CA LEU A 463 21.50 6.61 9.18
C LEU A 463 22.77 7.37 8.78
N GLU A 464 23.92 6.93 9.27
CA GLU A 464 25.21 7.57 8.96
C GLU A 464 25.52 7.50 7.46
N HIS A 465 25.29 6.35 6.83
CA HIS A 465 25.47 6.17 5.38
C HIS A 465 24.45 6.99 4.58
N TYR A 466 23.21 7.09 5.07
CA TYR A 466 22.19 7.93 4.47
C TYR A 466 22.56 9.41 4.49
N ILE A 467 23.02 9.92 5.64
CA ILE A 467 23.50 11.30 5.78
C ILE A 467 24.75 11.54 4.89
N LEU A 468 25.70 10.60 4.88
CA LEU A 468 26.90 10.69 4.05
C LEU A 468 26.53 10.75 2.56
N LEU A 469 25.57 9.94 2.10
CA LEU A 469 25.05 10.00 0.74
C LEU A 469 24.57 11.41 0.36
N TRP A 470 23.77 12.02 1.23
CA TRP A 470 23.28 13.39 1.01
C TRP A 470 24.40 14.43 1.00
N ILE A 471 25.37 14.32 1.89
CA ILE A 471 26.55 15.20 1.91
C ILE A 471 27.32 15.09 0.58
N ILE A 472 27.56 13.89 0.09
CA ILE A 472 28.24 13.65 -1.20
C ILE A 472 27.44 14.31 -2.34
N VAL A 473 26.13 14.15 -2.36
CA VAL A 473 25.26 14.77 -3.38
C VAL A 473 25.34 16.29 -3.33
N TYR A 474 25.31 16.89 -2.15
CA TYR A 474 25.43 18.35 -2.00
C TYR A 474 26.79 18.85 -2.47
N ILE A 475 27.88 18.17 -2.09
CA ILE A 475 29.24 18.54 -2.51
C ILE A 475 29.37 18.43 -4.03
N ALA A 476 28.94 17.31 -4.62
CA ALA A 476 28.99 17.11 -6.07
C ALA A 476 28.19 18.17 -6.83
N ALA A 477 26.99 18.48 -6.32
CA ALA A 477 26.12 19.50 -6.87
C ALA A 477 26.74 20.91 -6.78
N GLY A 478 27.27 21.30 -5.62
CA GLY A 478 27.95 22.58 -5.41
C GLY A 478 29.19 22.72 -6.27
N THR A 479 30.00 21.66 -6.38
CA THR A 479 31.22 21.65 -7.21
C THR A 479 30.84 21.80 -8.69
N SER A 480 29.81 21.11 -9.16
CA SER A 480 29.32 21.24 -10.55
C SER A 480 28.87 22.68 -10.84
N LEU A 481 28.17 23.32 -9.92
CA LEU A 481 27.80 24.74 -10.03
C LEU A 481 29.00 25.67 -10.14
N LEU A 482 30.03 25.45 -9.31
CA LEU A 482 31.26 26.25 -9.33
C LEU A 482 31.99 26.10 -10.68
N ILE A 483 32.17 24.88 -11.17
CA ILE A 483 32.78 24.59 -12.47
C ILE A 483 32.02 25.30 -13.59
N ILE A 484 30.70 25.20 -13.62
CA ILE A 484 29.85 25.86 -14.60
C ILE A 484 30.00 27.39 -14.54
N ARG A 485 30.04 27.96 -13.35
CA ARG A 485 30.21 29.39 -13.11
C ARG A 485 31.60 29.88 -13.61
N PHE A 486 32.66 29.12 -13.32
CA PHE A 486 34.01 29.43 -13.79
C PHE A 486 34.07 29.38 -15.32
N LYS A 487 33.45 28.37 -15.96
CA LYS A 487 33.44 28.25 -17.44
C LYS A 487 32.73 29.45 -18.09
N ILE A 488 31.59 29.87 -17.54
CA ILE A 488 30.82 31.05 -18.04
C ILE A 488 31.65 32.34 -17.89
N LYS A 489 32.36 32.47 -16.76
CA LYS A 489 33.17 33.67 -16.51
C LYS A 489 34.32 33.78 -17.52
N ASN A 490 34.97 32.67 -17.81
CA ASN A 490 36.09 32.62 -18.77
C ASN A 490 35.66 32.83 -20.23
N GLU A 491 34.43 32.42 -20.60
CA GLU A 491 33.83 32.69 -21.93
C GLU A 491 33.39 34.15 -22.13
N ARG A 492 33.34 34.95 -21.05
CA ARG A 492 32.95 36.37 -21.05
C ARG A 492 34.12 37.32 -20.85
N SER A 493 35.34 36.81 -20.65
CA SER A 493 36.55 37.62 -20.65
C SER A 493 37.03 37.77 -22.08
N PRO A 494 37.23 39.00 -22.59
CA PRO A 494 37.62 39.24 -23.98
C PRO A 494 39.03 38.69 -24.28
#